data_4a509337d87de092dbe3a96db6b4f4e4
#
_entry.id   4a509337d87de092dbe3a96db6b4f4e4
#
_cell.length_a   1.000
_cell.length_b   1.000
_cell.length_c   1.000
_cell.angle_alpha   90.00
_cell.angle_beta   90.00
_cell.angle_gamma   90.00
#
_symmetry.space_group_name_H-M   'P 1'
#
loop_
_entity.id
_entity.type
_entity.pdbx_description
1 polymer ?
#
loop_
_entity_poly.entity_id
_entity_poly.type
_entity_poly.pdbx_seq_one_letter_code
_entity_poly.pdbx_strand_id
1 'polypeptide(L)'
;MFTTDYNTNLQIISDALRSDQSFDLVKRDLIIADRKAALFFIDGLLKDDITEKILEFFYKNVKPENFKSALYFAQSSVPYVEVEVTSDLKKICTDVLSGISALIIEDFTEVILLDTRTYPQRSTSEPDNDKVLRGSRDGFVETLINNTALIRRRIRDTNLTVKAYSVGTQSHTDIAVIYMENKVDKKLLANLDKRLKAIDVPSLTMNQQSLVEALYKNLWYNPFPKVKHTERPDTTASAILDGNIVILVDNAPSALLLPTSIFDVLEEADDYYFPPVTGTYLKLARYFITIVTVLITPLWLLALQN
;
A
#
# COMPACT_ATOMS: atom_id res chain seq x y z
N MET A 1 10.88 -6.70 25.18
CA MET A 1 10.89 -8.10 25.62
C MET A 1 9.46 -8.46 26.00
N PHE A 2 8.93 -9.54 25.45
CA PHE A 2 7.56 -9.96 25.76
C PHE A 2 7.46 -10.47 27.20
N THR A 3 6.28 -10.27 27.80
CA THR A 3 5.97 -10.63 29.19
C THR A 3 4.80 -11.63 29.23
N THR A 4 4.41 -12.08 30.39
CA THR A 4 3.20 -12.89 30.55
C THR A 4 1.91 -12.04 30.51
N ASP A 5 2.02 -10.69 30.59
CA ASP A 5 0.86 -9.81 30.49
C ASP A 5 0.45 -9.62 29.04
N TYR A 6 -0.74 -10.11 28.70
CA TYR A 6 -1.34 -10.05 27.38
C TYR A 6 -1.47 -8.63 26.83
N ASN A 7 -1.94 -7.70 27.67
CA ASN A 7 -2.18 -6.33 27.23
C ASN A 7 -0.87 -5.60 26.89
N THR A 8 0.17 -5.85 27.69
CA THR A 8 1.51 -5.30 27.43
C THR A 8 2.07 -5.85 26.12
N ASN A 9 1.96 -7.15 25.85
CA ASN A 9 2.44 -7.76 24.60
C ASN A 9 1.66 -7.24 23.40
N LEU A 10 0.35 -7.11 23.52
CA LEU A 10 -0.52 -6.55 22.50
C LEU A 10 -0.11 -5.13 22.13
N GLN A 11 0.14 -4.28 23.17
CA GLN A 11 0.55 -2.90 22.96
C GLN A 11 1.94 -2.81 22.30
N ILE A 12 2.91 -3.62 22.75
CA ILE A 12 4.25 -3.67 22.13
C ILE A 12 4.17 -3.94 20.64
N ILE A 13 3.36 -4.91 20.21
CA ILE A 13 3.22 -5.26 18.78
C ILE A 13 2.43 -4.20 18.04
N SER A 14 1.32 -3.71 18.61
CA SER A 14 0.50 -2.66 18.02
C SER A 14 1.31 -1.38 17.75
N ASP A 15 2.12 -0.96 18.72
CA ASP A 15 2.98 0.23 18.59
C ASP A 15 4.10 0.01 17.57
N ALA A 16 4.74 -1.15 17.60
CA ALA A 16 5.82 -1.47 16.67
C ALA A 16 5.34 -1.57 15.21
N LEU A 17 4.18 -2.14 14.99
CA LEU A 17 3.53 -2.23 13.69
C LEU A 17 2.80 -0.93 13.31
N ARG A 18 2.50 -0.05 14.26
CA ARG A 18 1.67 1.15 14.06
C ARG A 18 0.27 0.80 13.53
N SER A 19 -0.32 -0.25 14.09
CA SER A 19 -1.58 -0.82 13.60
C SER A 19 -2.73 0.18 13.58
N ASP A 20 -2.77 1.12 14.52
CA ASP A 20 -3.82 2.15 14.58
C ASP A 20 -3.69 3.24 13.50
N GLN A 21 -2.57 3.26 12.76
CA GLN A 21 -2.28 4.29 11.76
C GLN A 21 -2.45 3.80 10.31
N SER A 22 -2.56 2.49 10.10
CA SER A 22 -2.65 1.89 8.78
C SER A 22 -3.83 0.94 8.69
N PHE A 23 -4.79 1.23 7.80
CA PHE A 23 -6.04 0.47 7.72
C PHE A 23 -5.85 -0.95 7.16
N ASP A 24 -4.81 -1.16 6.37
CA ASP A 24 -4.48 -2.46 5.78
C ASP A 24 -3.87 -3.44 6.79
N LEU A 25 -3.47 -2.95 7.97
CA LEU A 25 -2.99 -3.77 9.06
C LEU A 25 -4.11 -4.04 10.05
N VAL A 26 -4.65 -5.23 9.98
CA VAL A 26 -5.83 -5.63 10.76
C VAL A 26 -5.40 -6.36 12.03
N LYS A 27 -5.99 -5.96 13.15
CA LYS A 27 -5.97 -6.68 14.41
C LYS A 27 -7.34 -7.29 14.67
N ARG A 28 -7.40 -8.60 14.80
CA ARG A 28 -8.62 -9.34 15.17
C ARG A 28 -8.47 -9.93 16.55
N ASP A 29 -9.30 -9.48 17.49
CA ASP A 29 -9.36 -10.06 18.83
C ASP A 29 -10.15 -11.37 18.79
N LEU A 30 -9.66 -12.39 19.52
CA LEU A 30 -10.16 -13.75 19.54
C LEU A 30 -10.26 -14.24 20.99
N ILE A 31 -11.12 -15.22 21.24
CA ILE A 31 -11.14 -16.01 22.47
C ILE A 31 -11.00 -17.47 22.09
N ILE A 32 -9.93 -18.14 22.54
CA ILE A 32 -9.63 -19.53 22.23
C ILE A 32 -9.64 -20.30 23.56
N ALA A 33 -10.62 -21.19 23.77
CA ALA A 33 -10.78 -21.98 25.01
C ALA A 33 -10.60 -21.12 26.28
N ASP A 34 -11.38 -20.02 26.36
CA ASP A 34 -11.45 -19.04 27.45
C ASP A 34 -10.19 -18.16 27.62
N ARG A 35 -9.20 -18.25 26.74
CA ARG A 35 -8.03 -17.37 26.75
C ARG A 35 -8.15 -16.30 25.67
N LYS A 36 -7.70 -15.08 26.04
CA LYS A 36 -7.63 -13.97 25.11
C LYS A 36 -6.50 -14.21 24.10
N ALA A 37 -6.79 -13.92 22.84
CA ALA A 37 -5.83 -13.97 21.77
C ALA A 37 -6.06 -12.81 20.78
N ALA A 38 -5.05 -12.44 20.01
CA ALA A 38 -5.15 -11.48 18.92
C ALA A 38 -4.37 -11.96 17.71
N LEU A 39 -4.96 -11.81 16.53
CA LEU A 39 -4.34 -12.11 15.26
C LEU A 39 -4.06 -10.79 14.52
N PHE A 40 -2.79 -10.56 14.17
CA PHE A 40 -2.37 -9.44 13.33
C PHE A 40 -2.06 -9.94 11.93
N PHE A 41 -2.56 -9.26 10.92
CA PHE A 41 -2.32 -9.61 9.50
C PHE A 41 -2.51 -8.39 8.60
N ILE A 42 -2.03 -8.50 7.35
CA ILE A 42 -2.26 -7.50 6.31
C ILE A 42 -3.46 -7.92 5.46
N ASP A 43 -4.44 -7.02 5.35
CA ASP A 43 -5.59 -7.21 4.49
C ASP A 43 -5.15 -7.29 3.01
N GLY A 44 -5.72 -8.24 2.27
CA GLY A 44 -5.34 -8.55 0.89
C GLY A 44 -4.05 -9.38 0.72
N LEU A 45 -3.31 -9.70 1.80
CA LEU A 45 -2.22 -10.67 1.79
C LEU A 45 -2.56 -11.97 2.55
N LEU A 46 -3.72 -12.03 3.16
CA LEU A 46 -4.19 -13.19 3.90
C LEU A 46 -4.94 -14.16 2.98
N LYS A 47 -4.74 -15.44 3.19
CA LYS A 47 -5.50 -16.51 2.53
C LYS A 47 -6.70 -16.88 3.41
N ASP A 48 -7.85 -16.31 3.08
CA ASP A 48 -9.08 -16.40 3.89
C ASP A 48 -9.50 -17.83 4.18
N ASP A 49 -9.55 -18.69 3.16
CA ASP A 49 -9.96 -20.09 3.26
C ASP A 49 -9.12 -20.90 4.28
N ILE A 50 -7.82 -20.63 4.35
CA ILE A 50 -6.92 -21.30 5.27
C ILE A 50 -7.09 -20.74 6.68
N THR A 51 -7.16 -19.44 6.80
CA THR A 51 -7.33 -18.77 8.08
C THR A 51 -8.65 -19.14 8.72
N GLU A 52 -9.74 -19.21 7.95
CA GLU A 52 -11.04 -19.67 8.41
C GLU A 52 -10.95 -21.09 8.99
N LYS A 53 -10.33 -22.03 8.29
CA LYS A 53 -10.14 -23.41 8.77
C LYS A 53 -9.30 -23.48 10.05
N ILE A 54 -8.25 -22.66 10.18
CA ILE A 54 -7.44 -22.58 11.40
C ILE A 54 -8.29 -22.08 12.57
N LEU A 55 -9.07 -21.02 12.37
CA LEU A 55 -9.93 -20.43 13.38
C LEU A 55 -11.06 -21.41 13.77
N GLU A 56 -11.66 -22.09 12.80
CA GLU A 56 -12.65 -23.13 13.05
C GLU A 56 -12.09 -24.26 13.93
N PHE A 57 -10.85 -24.69 13.63
CA PHE A 57 -10.17 -25.68 14.43
C PHE A 57 -9.93 -25.18 15.86
N PHE A 58 -9.48 -23.92 16.03
CA PHE A 58 -9.24 -23.34 17.35
C PHE A 58 -10.52 -23.32 18.19
N TYR A 59 -11.65 -22.94 17.62
CA TYR A 59 -12.92 -22.88 18.36
C TYR A 59 -13.49 -24.26 18.70
N LYS A 60 -13.24 -25.27 17.87
CA LYS A 60 -13.85 -26.60 18.04
C LYS A 60 -12.98 -27.58 18.84
N ASN A 61 -11.66 -27.50 18.66
CA ASN A 61 -10.78 -28.61 19.09
C ASN A 61 -9.77 -28.21 20.19
N VAL A 62 -9.47 -26.93 20.34
CA VAL A 62 -8.49 -26.48 21.35
C VAL A 62 -9.13 -26.52 22.74
N LYS A 63 -8.37 -27.05 23.71
CA LYS A 63 -8.79 -27.17 25.10
C LYS A 63 -7.79 -26.41 26.02
N PRO A 64 -8.17 -26.05 27.24
CA PRO A 64 -7.30 -25.35 28.19
C PRO A 64 -5.97 -26.06 28.45
N GLU A 65 -5.92 -27.38 28.36
CA GLU A 65 -4.70 -28.20 28.55
C GLU A 65 -3.66 -28.04 27.44
N ASN A 66 -4.02 -27.45 26.31
CA ASN A 66 -3.12 -27.18 25.19
C ASN A 66 -2.20 -25.96 25.41
N PHE A 67 -2.49 -25.09 26.38
CA PHE A 67 -1.75 -23.86 26.61
C PHE A 67 -0.55 -24.00 27.55
N LYS A 68 0.29 -25.00 27.34
CA LYS A 68 1.49 -25.25 28.16
C LYS A 68 2.62 -24.27 27.83
N SER A 69 2.84 -24.01 26.54
CA SER A 69 3.79 -23.01 26.01
C SER A 69 3.39 -22.68 24.56
N ALA A 70 3.90 -21.58 24.02
CA ALA A 70 3.67 -21.19 22.65
C ALA A 70 4.15 -22.27 21.66
N LEU A 71 5.33 -22.86 21.90
CA LEU A 71 5.86 -23.95 21.08
C LEU A 71 4.98 -25.19 21.14
N TYR A 72 4.54 -25.61 22.35
CA TYR A 72 3.65 -26.76 22.49
C TYR A 72 2.32 -26.52 21.79
N PHE A 73 1.74 -25.33 21.92
CA PHE A 73 0.52 -24.96 21.25
C PHE A 73 0.67 -24.98 19.71
N ALA A 74 1.77 -24.42 19.21
CA ALA A 74 2.07 -24.43 17.78
C ALA A 74 2.17 -25.85 17.21
N GLN A 75 2.78 -26.78 17.96
CA GLN A 75 2.98 -28.17 17.52
C GLN A 75 1.72 -29.06 17.68
N SER A 76 0.91 -28.80 18.70
CA SER A 76 -0.21 -29.69 19.05
C SER A 76 -1.57 -29.20 18.63
N SER A 77 -1.71 -27.89 18.40
CA SER A 77 -3.03 -27.24 18.27
C SER A 77 -3.15 -26.35 17.05
N VAL A 78 -2.10 -26.21 16.23
CA VAL A 78 -2.18 -25.46 14.97
C VAL A 78 -2.20 -26.42 13.80
N PRO A 79 -3.32 -26.57 13.08
CA PRO A 79 -3.45 -27.53 11.97
C PRO A 79 -2.90 -26.93 10.67
N TYR A 80 -1.68 -26.40 10.72
CA TYR A 80 -1.02 -25.78 9.57
C TYR A 80 0.46 -26.12 9.53
N VAL A 81 1.03 -26.21 8.31
CA VAL A 81 2.38 -26.74 8.10
C VAL A 81 3.46 -25.70 8.39
N GLU A 82 3.23 -24.46 7.98
CA GLU A 82 4.20 -23.37 8.08
C GLU A 82 3.93 -22.52 9.30
N VAL A 83 4.47 -22.97 10.45
CA VAL A 83 4.29 -22.33 11.75
C VAL A 83 5.65 -22.12 12.40
N GLU A 84 5.88 -20.92 12.89
CA GLU A 84 7.09 -20.56 13.64
C GLU A 84 6.73 -19.88 14.96
N VAL A 85 7.58 -20.03 15.99
CA VAL A 85 7.42 -19.37 17.28
C VAL A 85 8.64 -18.49 17.52
N THR A 86 8.41 -17.21 17.85
CA THR A 86 9.49 -16.24 18.03
C THR A 86 9.14 -15.18 19.08
N SER A 87 10.16 -14.64 19.72
CA SER A 87 10.08 -13.45 20.60
C SER A 87 10.80 -12.24 20.02
N ASP A 88 11.34 -12.34 18.81
CA ASP A 88 12.02 -11.23 18.12
C ASP A 88 11.02 -10.28 17.50
N LEU A 89 10.82 -9.13 18.11
CA LEU A 89 9.89 -8.10 17.65
C LEU A 89 10.19 -7.61 16.24
N LYS A 90 11.47 -7.47 15.88
CA LYS A 90 11.86 -7.01 14.55
C LYS A 90 11.47 -8.02 13.48
N LYS A 91 11.70 -9.30 13.77
CA LYS A 91 11.27 -10.40 12.90
C LYS A 91 9.75 -10.43 12.75
N ILE A 92 9.00 -10.36 13.86
CA ILE A 92 7.53 -10.32 13.85
C ILE A 92 7.03 -9.19 12.96
N CYS A 93 7.54 -7.97 13.11
CA CYS A 93 7.13 -6.84 12.27
C CYS A 93 7.42 -7.10 10.79
N THR A 94 8.62 -7.58 10.45
CA THR A 94 8.99 -7.86 9.05
C THR A 94 8.10 -8.94 8.44
N ASP A 95 7.81 -9.98 9.19
CA ASP A 95 7.01 -11.13 8.74
C ASP A 95 5.54 -10.74 8.56
N VAL A 96 4.95 -10.00 9.51
CA VAL A 96 3.57 -9.48 9.37
C VAL A 96 3.46 -8.58 8.15
N LEU A 97 4.39 -7.64 7.96
CA LEU A 97 4.40 -6.76 6.79
C LEU A 97 4.68 -7.49 5.46
N SER A 98 5.16 -8.72 5.53
CA SER A 98 5.29 -9.60 4.35
C SER A 98 4.03 -10.44 4.06
N GLY A 99 3.02 -10.39 4.95
CA GLY A 99 1.76 -11.12 4.83
C GLY A 99 1.62 -12.35 5.73
N ILE A 100 2.61 -12.65 6.59
CA ILE A 100 2.51 -13.70 7.60
C ILE A 100 1.61 -13.21 8.72
N SER A 101 0.75 -14.06 9.26
CA SER A 101 -0.12 -13.73 10.37
C SER A 101 0.57 -13.96 11.71
N ALA A 102 0.48 -13.01 12.64
CA ALA A 102 1.03 -13.13 14.00
C ALA A 102 -0.10 -13.35 15.01
N LEU A 103 -0.06 -14.47 15.69
CA LEU A 103 -1.01 -14.86 16.74
C LEU A 103 -0.36 -14.67 18.12
N ILE A 104 -0.95 -13.79 18.93
CA ILE A 104 -0.61 -13.55 20.32
C ILE A 104 -1.66 -14.22 21.17
N ILE A 105 -1.24 -14.94 22.19
CA ILE A 105 -2.14 -15.63 23.14
C ILE A 105 -1.77 -15.23 24.56
N GLU A 106 -2.76 -15.08 25.41
CA GLU A 106 -2.63 -14.79 26.83
C GLU A 106 -1.70 -15.82 27.52
N ASP A 107 -0.86 -15.37 28.45
CA ASP A 107 0.14 -16.14 29.19
C ASP A 107 1.36 -16.60 28.36
N PHE A 108 1.42 -16.35 27.07
CA PHE A 108 2.60 -16.66 26.27
C PHE A 108 3.56 -15.47 26.18
N THR A 109 4.85 -15.76 26.30
CA THR A 109 5.94 -14.79 26.11
C THR A 109 6.52 -14.79 24.70
N GLU A 110 5.92 -15.53 23.80
CA GLU A 110 6.33 -15.71 22.40
C GLU A 110 5.11 -15.58 21.49
N VAL A 111 5.34 -15.18 20.28
CA VAL A 111 4.32 -14.99 19.23
C VAL A 111 4.39 -16.17 18.26
N ILE A 112 3.23 -16.65 17.87
CA ILE A 112 3.11 -17.72 16.86
C ILE A 112 2.88 -17.08 15.49
N LEU A 113 3.79 -17.33 14.56
CA LEU A 113 3.70 -16.88 13.18
C LEU A 113 3.09 -17.97 12.32
N LEU A 114 2.06 -17.62 11.56
CA LEU A 114 1.32 -18.50 10.66
C LEU A 114 1.51 -18.00 9.23
N ASP A 115 2.24 -18.74 8.38
CA ASP A 115 2.46 -18.32 7.00
C ASP A 115 1.24 -18.62 6.12
N THR A 116 0.17 -17.90 6.35
CA THR A 116 -1.07 -17.96 5.58
C THR A 116 -1.09 -16.98 4.41
N ARG A 117 0.08 -16.48 3.96
CA ARG A 117 0.13 -15.44 2.93
C ARG A 117 -0.29 -15.94 1.56
N THR A 118 -0.97 -15.06 0.88
CA THR A 118 -1.20 -15.12 -0.56
C THR A 118 -0.86 -13.77 -1.16
N TYR A 119 -0.36 -13.77 -2.38
CA TYR A 119 -0.10 -12.51 -3.07
C TYR A 119 -1.11 -12.33 -4.19
N PRO A 120 -1.73 -11.13 -4.30
CA PRO A 120 -2.58 -10.85 -5.44
C PRO A 120 -1.78 -11.10 -6.73
N GLN A 121 -2.33 -11.91 -7.60
CA GLN A 121 -1.74 -12.23 -8.89
C GLN A 121 -2.76 -11.88 -9.95
N ARG A 122 -2.36 -11.06 -10.91
CA ARG A 122 -3.15 -10.83 -12.11
C ARG A 122 -3.02 -12.06 -13.01
N SER A 123 -4.13 -12.52 -13.58
CA SER A 123 -4.04 -13.44 -14.72
C SER A 123 -3.34 -12.72 -15.87
N THR A 124 -2.12 -13.08 -16.15
CA THR A 124 -1.25 -12.81 -17.32
C THR A 124 -1.55 -11.63 -18.26
N SER A 125 -2.09 -10.50 -17.82
CA SER A 125 -2.20 -9.31 -18.68
C SER A 125 -1.23 -8.21 -18.23
N GLU A 126 -0.47 -7.70 -19.19
CA GLU A 126 0.45 -6.56 -19.04
C GLU A 126 -0.36 -5.25 -19.05
N PRO A 127 0.04 -4.20 -18.32
CA PRO A 127 -0.59 -2.88 -18.41
C PRO A 127 -0.60 -2.36 -19.83
N ASP A 128 -1.72 -1.77 -20.26
CA ASP A 128 -1.86 -1.34 -21.63
C ASP A 128 -1.12 -0.03 -21.93
N ASN A 129 -1.09 0.89 -20.98
CA ASN A 129 -0.54 2.24 -21.16
C ASN A 129 0.90 2.40 -20.65
N ASP A 130 1.37 1.50 -19.77
CA ASP A 130 2.67 1.58 -19.12
C ASP A 130 3.53 0.32 -19.41
N LYS A 131 3.57 -0.10 -20.67
CA LYS A 131 4.37 -1.27 -21.10
C LYS A 131 5.86 -1.00 -20.99
N VAL A 132 6.62 -1.98 -20.52
CA VAL A 132 8.09 -1.91 -20.43
C VAL A 132 8.73 -3.12 -21.10
N LEU A 133 9.89 -2.91 -21.71
CA LEU A 133 10.68 -3.96 -22.33
C LEU A 133 11.28 -4.94 -21.30
N ARG A 134 11.56 -4.46 -20.09
CA ARG A 134 12.16 -5.24 -19.00
C ARG A 134 11.51 -4.84 -17.67
N GLY A 135 11.48 -5.78 -16.70
CA GLY A 135 10.99 -5.54 -15.36
C GLY A 135 9.71 -6.25 -15.01
N SER A 136 9.05 -5.81 -13.94
CA SER A 136 7.79 -6.39 -13.46
C SER A 136 6.67 -6.11 -14.46
N ARG A 137 5.86 -7.13 -14.73
CA ARG A 137 4.69 -7.01 -15.63
C ARG A 137 3.38 -6.92 -14.88
N ASP A 138 3.42 -6.91 -13.54
CA ASP A 138 2.24 -6.70 -12.73
C ASP A 138 1.80 -5.24 -12.79
N GLY A 139 0.51 -5.04 -12.97
CA GLY A 139 -0.17 -3.75 -12.96
C GLY A 139 -1.20 -3.70 -11.85
N PHE A 140 -1.67 -2.49 -11.55
CA PHE A 140 -2.83 -2.31 -10.68
C PHE A 140 -4.09 -2.91 -11.32
N VAL A 141 -5.03 -3.28 -10.46
CA VAL A 141 -6.35 -3.80 -10.82
C VAL A 141 -7.44 -2.88 -10.27
N GLU A 142 -8.69 -3.17 -10.54
CA GLU A 142 -9.81 -2.33 -10.10
C GLU A 142 -10.04 -2.39 -8.58
N THR A 143 -9.65 -3.49 -7.93
CA THR A 143 -9.89 -3.72 -6.48
C THR A 143 -8.85 -2.98 -5.63
N LEU A 144 -9.32 -2.04 -4.79
CA LEU A 144 -8.47 -1.21 -3.94
C LEU A 144 -7.57 -2.04 -3.00
N ILE A 145 -8.12 -3.07 -2.34
CA ILE A 145 -7.39 -3.93 -1.39
C ILE A 145 -6.22 -4.65 -2.09
N ASN A 146 -6.45 -5.17 -3.29
CA ASN A 146 -5.38 -5.81 -4.06
C ASN A 146 -4.26 -4.83 -4.41
N ASN A 147 -4.62 -3.59 -4.74
CA ASN A 147 -3.65 -2.55 -5.08
C ASN A 147 -2.80 -2.11 -3.87
N THR A 148 -3.43 -1.96 -2.69
CA THR A 148 -2.68 -1.67 -1.44
C THR A 148 -1.76 -2.84 -1.08
N ALA A 149 -2.21 -4.08 -1.21
CA ALA A 149 -1.41 -5.27 -0.98
C ALA A 149 -0.20 -5.39 -1.93
N LEU A 150 -0.35 -5.01 -3.21
CA LEU A 150 0.77 -4.97 -4.16
C LEU A 150 1.85 -3.95 -3.73
N ILE A 151 1.47 -2.80 -3.18
CA ILE A 151 2.42 -1.81 -2.64
C ILE A 151 3.04 -2.34 -1.35
N ARG A 152 2.26 -2.88 -0.42
CA ARG A 152 2.74 -3.43 0.85
C ARG A 152 3.75 -4.56 0.63
N ARG A 153 3.51 -5.44 -0.34
CA ARG A 153 4.45 -6.50 -0.74
C ARG A 153 5.83 -5.97 -1.13
N ARG A 154 5.90 -4.76 -1.75
CA ARG A 154 7.15 -4.12 -2.17
C ARG A 154 7.81 -3.31 -1.05
N ILE A 155 7.02 -2.71 -0.18
CA ILE A 155 7.50 -1.85 0.91
C ILE A 155 7.10 -2.47 2.24
N ARG A 156 8.03 -3.25 2.82
CA ARG A 156 7.85 -3.94 4.10
C ARG A 156 8.43 -3.10 5.25
N ASP A 157 7.95 -1.85 5.36
CA ASP A 157 8.40 -0.89 6.38
C ASP A 157 7.19 -0.45 7.22
N THR A 158 7.39 -0.40 8.55
CA THR A 158 6.37 0.05 9.51
C THR A 158 6.02 1.54 9.35
N ASN A 159 6.91 2.33 8.72
CA ASN A 159 6.63 3.73 8.39
C ASN A 159 5.72 3.90 7.18
N LEU A 160 5.44 2.84 6.41
CA LEU A 160 4.45 2.89 5.35
C LEU A 160 3.05 2.96 5.98
N THR A 161 2.39 4.07 5.77
CA THR A 161 1.05 4.35 6.28
C THR A 161 0.05 4.35 5.13
N VAL A 162 -1.05 3.65 5.31
CA VAL A 162 -2.18 3.60 4.38
C VAL A 162 -3.41 4.13 5.09
N LYS A 163 -3.93 5.29 4.67
CA LYS A 163 -5.14 5.88 5.23
C LYS A 163 -6.33 5.68 4.30
N ALA A 164 -7.41 5.13 4.82
CA ALA A 164 -8.66 4.99 4.09
C ALA A 164 -9.53 6.24 4.21
N TYR A 165 -10.18 6.59 3.12
CA TYR A 165 -11.20 7.63 3.02
C TYR A 165 -12.36 7.09 2.19
N SER A 166 -13.57 7.60 2.45
CA SER A 166 -14.72 7.36 1.60
C SER A 166 -15.23 8.71 1.08
N VAL A 167 -15.38 8.84 -0.23
CA VAL A 167 -15.73 10.09 -0.90
C VAL A 167 -16.97 9.90 -1.77
N GLY A 168 -17.82 10.93 -1.78
CA GLY A 168 -19.11 10.91 -2.48
C GLY A 168 -20.26 10.57 -1.54
N THR A 169 -21.29 11.43 -1.53
CA THR A 169 -22.45 11.28 -0.63
C THR A 169 -23.39 10.15 -1.02
N GLN A 170 -23.32 9.67 -2.26
CA GLN A 170 -24.12 8.56 -2.79
C GLN A 170 -23.26 7.35 -3.18
N SER A 171 -22.09 7.57 -3.82
CA SER A 171 -21.24 6.46 -4.26
C SER A 171 -20.40 5.85 -3.16
N HIS A 172 -20.06 6.62 -2.09
CA HIS A 172 -19.17 6.19 -1.02
C HIS A 172 -17.92 5.48 -1.54
N THR A 173 -17.27 6.08 -2.56
CA THR A 173 -16.12 5.47 -3.22
C THR A 173 -14.93 5.43 -2.27
N ASP A 174 -14.36 4.26 -2.07
CA ASP A 174 -13.22 4.06 -1.19
C ASP A 174 -11.92 4.54 -1.84
N ILE A 175 -11.11 5.22 -1.04
CA ILE A 175 -9.83 5.79 -1.47
C ILE A 175 -8.77 5.46 -0.43
N ALA A 176 -7.61 5.02 -0.87
CA ALA A 176 -6.43 4.84 -0.03
C ALA A 176 -5.37 5.91 -0.33
N VAL A 177 -4.93 6.63 0.69
CA VAL A 177 -3.80 7.56 0.65
C VAL A 177 -2.59 6.90 1.29
N ILE A 178 -1.53 6.70 0.51
CA ILE A 178 -0.34 5.92 0.89
C ILE A 178 0.89 6.83 0.89
N TYR A 179 1.68 6.75 1.94
CA TYR A 179 2.91 7.55 2.09
C TYR A 179 3.86 6.96 3.12
N MET A 180 5.14 7.38 3.07
CA MET A 180 6.12 7.10 4.14
C MET A 180 6.05 8.17 5.21
N GLU A 181 5.68 7.81 6.44
CA GLU A 181 5.49 8.74 7.57
C GLU A 181 6.75 9.56 7.90
N ASN A 182 7.93 8.96 7.72
CA ASN A 182 9.23 9.59 7.99
C ASN A 182 9.77 10.45 6.84
N LYS A 183 9.16 10.44 5.65
CA LYS A 183 9.65 11.16 4.46
C LYS A 183 8.65 12.14 3.88
N VAL A 184 7.37 11.95 4.12
CA VAL A 184 6.30 12.76 3.54
C VAL A 184 6.36 14.24 3.99
N ASP A 185 6.08 15.15 3.08
CA ASP A 185 5.81 16.55 3.44
C ASP A 185 4.49 16.65 4.23
N LYS A 186 4.61 16.91 5.54
CA LYS A 186 3.48 17.01 6.47
C LYS A 186 2.51 18.14 6.09
N LYS A 187 3.00 19.23 5.48
CA LYS A 187 2.14 20.34 5.05
C LYS A 187 1.31 19.95 3.84
N LEU A 188 1.93 19.26 2.89
CA LEU A 188 1.23 18.72 1.71
C LEU A 188 0.18 17.70 2.13
N LEU A 189 0.54 16.76 3.02
CA LEU A 189 -0.36 15.73 3.54
C LEU A 189 -1.57 16.35 4.27
N ALA A 190 -1.34 17.32 5.16
CA ALA A 190 -2.42 18.00 5.88
C ALA A 190 -3.36 18.78 4.95
N ASN A 191 -2.81 19.40 3.89
CA ASN A 191 -3.60 20.08 2.88
C ASN A 191 -4.45 19.10 2.06
N LEU A 192 -3.86 17.96 1.69
CA LEU A 192 -4.57 16.90 0.98
C LEU A 192 -5.71 16.33 1.84
N ASP A 193 -5.45 16.01 3.11
CA ASP A 193 -6.46 15.51 4.07
C ASP A 193 -7.64 16.49 4.19
N LYS A 194 -7.34 17.79 4.35
CA LYS A 194 -8.36 18.83 4.40
C LYS A 194 -9.20 18.90 3.11
N ARG A 195 -8.56 18.78 1.96
CA ARG A 195 -9.26 18.81 0.66
C ARG A 195 -10.12 17.57 0.45
N LEU A 196 -9.60 16.36 0.77
CA LEU A 196 -10.37 15.11 0.66
C LEU A 196 -11.63 15.15 1.52
N LYS A 197 -11.53 15.63 2.77
CA LYS A 197 -12.67 15.78 3.69
C LYS A 197 -13.66 16.88 3.26
N ALA A 198 -13.22 17.82 2.46
CA ALA A 198 -14.06 18.93 1.96
C ALA A 198 -14.72 18.61 0.61
N ILE A 199 -14.51 17.42 0.05
CA ILE A 199 -15.17 17.01 -1.19
C ILE A 199 -16.64 16.75 -0.89
N ASP A 200 -17.50 17.57 -1.49
CA ASP A 200 -18.96 17.42 -1.44
C ASP A 200 -19.45 17.22 -2.88
N VAL A 201 -19.47 15.97 -3.32
CA VAL A 201 -19.98 15.53 -4.62
C VAL A 201 -20.87 14.30 -4.43
N PRO A 202 -21.93 14.12 -5.24
CA PRO A 202 -22.78 12.94 -5.12
C PRO A 202 -22.03 11.64 -5.41
N SER A 203 -21.20 11.63 -6.46
CA SER A 203 -20.42 10.46 -6.87
C SER A 203 -19.17 10.85 -7.64
N LEU A 204 -18.19 9.93 -7.64
CA LEU A 204 -17.00 10.00 -8.49
C LEU A 204 -17.23 9.15 -9.74
N THR A 205 -17.97 9.68 -10.71
CA THR A 205 -18.42 8.93 -11.89
C THR A 205 -17.28 8.44 -12.80
N MET A 206 -16.19 9.18 -12.86
CA MET A 206 -14.97 8.84 -13.59
C MET A 206 -13.81 8.53 -12.64
N ASN A 207 -14.13 7.97 -11.47
CA ASN A 207 -13.19 7.52 -10.45
C ASN A 207 -12.06 8.52 -10.20
N GLN A 208 -10.85 8.23 -10.66
CA GLN A 208 -9.65 9.04 -10.42
C GLN A 208 -9.73 10.44 -11.03
N GLN A 209 -10.24 10.58 -12.25
CA GLN A 209 -10.35 11.87 -12.91
C GLN A 209 -11.31 12.78 -12.14
N SER A 210 -12.47 12.26 -11.75
CA SER A 210 -13.44 13.01 -10.93
C SER A 210 -12.85 13.41 -9.57
N LEU A 211 -12.01 12.56 -8.98
CA LEU A 211 -11.30 12.90 -7.74
C LEU A 211 -10.32 14.06 -7.95
N VAL A 212 -9.50 14.02 -9.01
CA VAL A 212 -8.55 15.10 -9.34
C VAL A 212 -9.27 16.43 -9.56
N GLU A 213 -10.38 16.42 -10.31
CA GLU A 213 -11.19 17.59 -10.54
C GLU A 213 -11.81 18.13 -9.25
N ALA A 214 -12.29 17.25 -8.37
CA ALA A 214 -12.84 17.65 -7.08
C ALA A 214 -11.77 18.25 -6.15
N LEU A 215 -10.55 17.70 -6.16
CA LEU A 215 -9.41 18.21 -5.38
C LEU A 215 -8.92 19.58 -5.86
N TYR A 216 -9.03 19.87 -7.17
CA TYR A 216 -8.42 21.04 -7.82
C TYR A 216 -9.44 21.91 -8.59
N LYS A 217 -10.66 22.04 -8.08
CA LYS A 217 -11.81 22.74 -8.73
C LYS A 217 -11.53 24.11 -9.36
N ASN A 218 -10.50 24.83 -8.93
CA ASN A 218 -10.28 26.24 -9.35
C ASN A 218 -9.03 26.47 -10.22
N LEU A 219 -8.53 25.45 -10.91
CA LEU A 219 -7.27 25.53 -11.65
C LEU A 219 -7.43 25.39 -13.17
N TRP A 220 -8.58 25.79 -13.73
CA TRP A 220 -8.87 25.72 -15.17
C TRP A 220 -7.86 26.47 -16.06
N TYR A 221 -7.22 27.52 -15.53
CA TYR A 221 -6.20 28.31 -16.23
C TYR A 221 -4.79 27.68 -16.22
N ASN A 222 -4.58 26.62 -15.45
CA ASN A 222 -3.27 25.98 -15.35
C ASN A 222 -3.22 24.69 -16.21
N PRO A 223 -2.53 24.72 -17.35
CA PRO A 223 -2.47 23.59 -18.26
C PRO A 223 -1.59 22.44 -17.74
N PHE A 224 -0.81 22.65 -16.68
CA PHE A 224 0.10 21.62 -16.16
C PHE A 224 -0.63 20.63 -15.27
N PRO A 225 -0.39 19.32 -15.46
CA PRO A 225 -0.99 18.29 -14.62
C PRO A 225 -0.53 18.45 -13.16
N LYS A 226 -1.44 18.20 -12.23
CA LYS A 226 -1.19 18.29 -10.78
C LYS A 226 -0.86 16.94 -10.17
N VAL A 227 -1.14 15.89 -10.90
CA VAL A 227 -0.91 14.51 -10.52
C VAL A 227 -0.31 13.76 -11.68
N LYS A 228 0.54 12.78 -11.40
CA LYS A 228 1.00 11.79 -12.39
C LYS A 228 0.19 10.52 -12.20
N HIS A 229 -0.27 9.94 -13.30
CA HIS A 229 -0.94 8.65 -13.31
C HIS A 229 0.07 7.56 -13.62
N THR A 230 -0.05 6.41 -12.98
CA THR A 230 0.71 5.21 -13.33
C THR A 230 -0.10 3.95 -13.01
N GLU A 231 -0.03 2.98 -13.90
CA GLU A 231 -0.63 1.65 -13.73
C GLU A 231 0.36 0.67 -13.05
N ARG A 232 1.57 1.14 -12.72
CA ARG A 232 2.68 0.30 -12.28
C ARG A 232 2.91 0.38 -10.77
N PRO A 233 2.76 -0.75 -10.05
CA PRO A 233 3.07 -0.82 -8.62
C PRO A 233 4.55 -0.61 -8.28
N ASP A 234 5.49 -0.95 -9.16
CA ASP A 234 6.93 -0.75 -8.94
C ASP A 234 7.31 0.74 -9.01
N THR A 235 6.85 1.47 -10.02
CA THR A 235 7.03 2.93 -10.14
C THR A 235 6.39 3.64 -8.94
N THR A 236 5.19 3.21 -8.55
CA THR A 236 4.46 3.74 -7.41
C THR A 236 5.24 3.52 -6.10
N ALA A 237 5.76 2.32 -5.87
CA ALA A 237 6.55 2.00 -4.68
C ALA A 237 7.83 2.85 -4.61
N SER A 238 8.52 3.05 -5.74
CA SER A 238 9.69 3.94 -5.79
C SER A 238 9.32 5.36 -5.40
N ALA A 239 8.25 5.93 -5.97
CA ALA A 239 7.80 7.27 -5.64
C ALA A 239 7.43 7.44 -4.15
N ILE A 240 6.79 6.43 -3.53
CA ILE A 240 6.50 6.44 -2.09
C ILE A 240 7.79 6.45 -1.27
N LEU A 241 8.78 5.65 -1.64
CA LEU A 241 10.09 5.60 -0.98
C LEU A 241 10.87 6.91 -1.12
N ASP A 242 10.61 7.69 -2.15
CA ASP A 242 11.18 9.02 -2.37
C ASP A 242 10.43 10.13 -1.59
N GLY A 243 9.31 9.79 -0.94
CA GLY A 243 8.53 10.70 -0.09
C GLY A 243 7.27 11.27 -0.74
N ASN A 244 6.91 10.80 -1.92
CA ASN A 244 5.65 11.18 -2.57
C ASN A 244 4.44 10.58 -1.86
N ILE A 245 3.30 11.25 -2.01
CA ILE A 245 1.99 10.75 -1.59
C ILE A 245 1.35 10.06 -2.79
N VAL A 246 0.78 8.90 -2.56
CA VAL A 246 0.06 8.14 -3.58
C VAL A 246 -1.41 8.02 -3.18
N ILE A 247 -2.29 8.18 -4.15
CA ILE A 247 -3.73 7.96 -3.97
C ILE A 247 -4.16 6.82 -4.88
N LEU A 248 -4.77 5.81 -4.30
CA LEU A 248 -5.49 4.76 -5.01
C LEU A 248 -6.99 4.99 -4.84
N VAL A 249 -7.74 4.76 -5.89
CA VAL A 249 -9.20 4.89 -5.90
C VAL A 249 -9.79 3.55 -6.28
N ASP A 250 -10.83 3.12 -5.58
CA ASP A 250 -11.52 1.88 -5.91
C ASP A 250 -12.13 1.94 -7.32
N ASN A 251 -12.22 0.80 -7.98
CA ASN A 251 -12.64 0.64 -9.38
C ASN A 251 -11.73 1.38 -10.39
N ALA A 252 -10.43 1.58 -10.04
CA ALA A 252 -9.49 2.23 -10.93
C ALA A 252 -8.13 1.49 -10.95
N PRO A 253 -7.65 1.05 -12.14
CA PRO A 253 -6.42 0.27 -12.27
C PRO A 253 -5.16 1.13 -12.36
N SER A 254 -5.15 2.31 -11.72
CA SER A 254 -3.98 3.17 -11.70
C SER A 254 -3.85 3.95 -10.40
N ALA A 255 -2.66 4.48 -10.13
CA ALA A 255 -2.33 5.29 -8.97
C ALA A 255 -2.12 6.76 -9.37
N LEU A 256 -2.47 7.67 -8.47
CA LEU A 256 -2.19 9.10 -8.58
C LEU A 256 -0.99 9.45 -7.69
N LEU A 257 0.06 10.01 -8.26
CA LEU A 257 1.26 10.42 -7.54
C LEU A 257 1.26 11.93 -7.32
N LEU A 258 1.61 12.36 -6.09
CA LEU A 258 1.70 13.76 -5.66
C LEU A 258 2.94 13.97 -4.75
N PRO A 259 3.60 15.13 -4.84
CA PRO A 259 3.44 16.18 -5.84
C PRO A 259 3.98 15.73 -7.20
N THR A 260 3.59 16.42 -8.26
CA THR A 260 4.09 16.15 -9.62
C THR A 260 4.67 17.42 -10.20
N SER A 261 5.85 17.31 -10.80
CA SER A 261 6.51 18.35 -11.59
C SER A 261 6.33 18.07 -13.10
N ILE A 262 6.61 19.07 -13.92
CA ILE A 262 6.62 18.87 -15.38
C ILE A 262 7.65 17.80 -15.80
N PHE A 263 8.76 17.69 -15.07
CA PHE A 263 9.80 16.71 -15.35
C PHE A 263 9.31 15.28 -15.09
N ASP A 264 8.55 15.07 -14.02
CA ASP A 264 7.98 13.76 -13.70
C ASP A 264 7.01 13.25 -14.78
N VAL A 265 6.31 14.17 -15.45
CA VAL A 265 5.39 13.83 -16.54
C VAL A 265 6.14 13.40 -17.81
N LEU A 266 7.37 13.91 -18.01
CA LEU A 266 8.22 13.58 -19.14
C LEU A 266 9.03 12.28 -18.93
N GLU A 267 9.03 11.73 -17.72
CA GLU A 267 9.71 10.48 -17.41
C GLU A 267 8.88 9.27 -17.83
N GLU A 268 9.53 8.28 -18.44
CA GLU A 268 8.94 6.99 -18.79
C GLU A 268 9.43 5.88 -17.85
N ALA A 269 8.60 4.86 -17.66
CA ALA A 269 8.94 3.72 -16.81
C ALA A 269 10.20 2.98 -17.28
N ASP A 270 10.44 2.91 -18.59
CA ASP A 270 11.60 2.27 -19.19
C ASP A 270 12.94 2.95 -18.81
N ASP A 271 12.93 4.24 -18.50
CA ASP A 271 14.15 4.97 -18.10
C ASP A 271 14.81 4.37 -16.86
N TYR A 272 14.03 3.75 -15.97
CA TYR A 272 14.54 3.11 -14.75
C TYR A 272 15.14 1.71 -14.98
N TYR A 273 14.86 1.10 -16.13
CA TYR A 273 15.34 -0.24 -16.49
C TYR A 273 16.56 -0.22 -17.41
N PHE A 274 16.93 0.94 -17.95
CA PHE A 274 18.18 1.11 -18.69
C PHE A 274 19.38 1.28 -17.74
N PRO A 275 20.60 0.98 -18.21
CA PRO A 275 21.80 1.35 -17.47
C PRO A 275 21.78 2.84 -17.10
N PRO A 276 22.28 3.25 -15.92
CA PRO A 276 22.14 4.62 -15.39
C PRO A 276 22.56 5.72 -16.38
N VAL A 277 23.64 5.49 -17.12
CA VAL A 277 24.14 6.46 -18.12
C VAL A 277 23.16 6.59 -19.28
N THR A 278 22.65 5.48 -19.79
CA THR A 278 21.71 5.47 -20.93
C THR A 278 20.36 6.10 -20.54
N GLY A 279 19.80 5.73 -19.37
CA GLY A 279 18.55 6.30 -18.87
C GLY A 279 18.69 7.81 -18.63
N THR A 280 19.79 8.27 -18.04
CA THR A 280 20.05 9.71 -17.85
C THR A 280 20.14 10.45 -19.18
N TYR A 281 20.84 9.88 -20.16
CA TYR A 281 20.95 10.48 -21.49
C TYR A 281 19.57 10.60 -22.19
N LEU A 282 18.76 9.57 -22.12
CA LEU A 282 17.41 9.60 -22.70
C LEU A 282 16.51 10.64 -22.03
N LYS A 283 16.56 10.76 -20.70
CA LYS A 283 15.84 11.81 -19.95
C LYS A 283 16.30 13.21 -20.39
N LEU A 284 17.60 13.47 -20.44
CA LEU A 284 18.14 14.76 -20.86
C LEU A 284 17.77 15.11 -22.32
N ALA A 285 17.81 14.13 -23.21
CA ALA A 285 17.40 14.33 -24.61
C ALA A 285 15.92 14.69 -24.71
N ARG A 286 15.04 14.03 -23.91
CA ARG A 286 13.62 14.31 -23.85
C ARG A 286 13.31 15.70 -23.32
N TYR A 287 14.01 16.13 -22.24
CA TYR A 287 13.90 17.49 -21.70
C TYR A 287 14.34 18.53 -22.71
N PHE A 288 15.49 18.30 -23.39
CA PHE A 288 15.98 19.20 -24.41
C PHE A 288 14.98 19.34 -25.58
N ILE A 289 14.46 18.24 -26.09
CA ILE A 289 13.46 18.23 -27.16
C ILE A 289 12.21 19.02 -26.73
N THR A 290 11.71 18.83 -25.52
CA THR A 290 10.54 19.54 -25.00
C THR A 290 10.79 21.04 -24.92
N ILE A 291 11.95 21.47 -24.40
CA ILE A 291 12.32 22.88 -24.31
C ILE A 291 12.39 23.50 -25.72
N VAL A 292 13.06 22.80 -26.64
CA VAL A 292 13.19 23.24 -28.04
C VAL A 292 11.79 23.38 -28.68
N THR A 293 10.92 22.40 -28.51
CA THR A 293 9.58 22.42 -29.09
C THR A 293 8.73 23.56 -28.54
N VAL A 294 8.78 23.79 -27.24
CA VAL A 294 7.96 24.82 -26.58
C VAL A 294 8.47 26.25 -26.86
N LEU A 295 9.79 26.45 -26.96
CA LEU A 295 10.38 27.78 -27.16
C LEU A 295 10.65 28.11 -28.63
N ILE A 296 11.32 27.21 -29.36
CA ILE A 296 11.81 27.51 -30.71
C ILE A 296 10.66 27.51 -31.72
N THR A 297 9.69 26.60 -31.59
CA THR A 297 8.56 26.56 -32.55
C THR A 297 7.72 27.86 -32.58
N PRO A 298 7.28 28.41 -31.43
CA PRO A 298 6.61 29.71 -31.43
C PRO A 298 7.48 30.88 -31.92
N LEU A 299 8.77 30.89 -31.53
CA LEU A 299 9.71 31.92 -31.98
C LEU A 299 9.95 31.87 -33.50
N TRP A 300 10.05 30.66 -34.05
CA TRP A 300 10.14 30.46 -35.50
C TRP A 300 8.90 30.99 -36.24
N LEU A 301 7.70 30.67 -35.72
CA LEU A 301 6.46 31.19 -36.33
C LEU A 301 6.38 32.72 -36.26
N LEU A 302 6.79 33.33 -35.13
CA LEU A 302 6.87 34.78 -35.03
C LEU A 302 7.87 35.38 -36.02
N ALA A 303 9.02 34.73 -36.23
CA ALA A 303 10.05 35.19 -37.19
C ALA A 303 9.57 35.08 -38.64
N LEU A 304 8.66 34.14 -38.96
CA LEU A 304 8.08 34.02 -40.29
C LEU A 304 6.96 35.03 -40.55
N GLN A 305 6.36 35.62 -39.51
CA GLN A 305 5.29 36.63 -39.62
C GLN A 305 5.82 38.08 -39.78
N ASN A 306 7.11 38.31 -39.49
CA ASN A 306 7.81 39.56 -39.68
C ASN A 306 8.73 39.47 -40.90
#